data_4dfbb0ef8ef23a77bb8bd91613ca92c5
#
_entry.id   4dfbb0ef8ef23a77bb8bd91613ca92c5
#
_cell.length_a   1.000
_cell.length_b   1.000
_cell.length_c   1.000
_cell.angle_alpha   90.00
_cell.angle_beta   90.00
_cell.angle_gamma   90.00
#
_symmetry.space_group_name_H-M   'P 1'
#
loop_
_entity.id
_entity.type
_entity.pdbx_description
1 polymer ?
#
loop_
_entity_poly.entity_id
_entity_poly.type
_entity_poly.pdbx_seq_one_letter_code
_entity_poly.pdbx_strand_id
1 'polypeptide(L)'
;MRLKKVFRITLISLLLMFTAFGCVTPQKTAAPTKAEAAENWKYPAIVDVEFVKQYVKTPPRQDAMIIDARPKRAKYDKGHIPGAVSIPNTQFDKLKDRLPKDKDTLLVFYCGGLKCKLSHKSAYKAEKLGYKNVKVFAKGFPNWMKQPGHYAEVSVDYIKKMTDQKADMLIVDSRPKRKRYDKGHITGAVSIPDSQFDKMIDQLPEDKEKLVVFYCGGYKCKLSHKSAGKAIKLGYKNVKVFSGGYPEWKQLMAKTTGSAASKSAAADIKTGKEEGSIDIPTFEKIITENPERIVLIDVRDADEFKAGAIKTAMNIPVDDLEKKIKTLPADKPIVFICSTGARSGESYYMVKDMRPEIKDVYYLEAEVDFKKDG
;
A
#
# COMPACT_ATOMS: atom_id res chain seq x y z
N MET A 1 71.24 -7.18 27.97
CA MET A 1 72.36 -8.12 28.14
C MET A 1 71.91 -9.54 27.76
N ARG A 2 72.73 -10.10 26.86
CA ARG A 2 72.71 -11.48 26.30
C ARG A 2 71.76 -11.80 25.15
N LEU A 3 72.36 -11.68 23.95
CA LEU A 3 72.14 -12.42 22.73
C LEU A 3 72.31 -13.96 23.00
N LYS A 4 71.55 -14.80 22.27
CA LYS A 4 72.10 -16.03 21.71
C LYS A 4 71.53 -16.27 20.31
N LYS A 5 72.49 -16.41 19.41
CA LYS A 5 72.46 -16.78 18.00
C LYS A 5 72.19 -18.27 17.79
N VAL A 6 71.80 -18.58 16.53
CA VAL A 6 72.28 -19.66 15.64
C VAL A 6 71.31 -20.88 15.60
N PHE A 7 70.81 -21.36 14.42
CA PHE A 7 71.58 -21.97 13.33
C PHE A 7 70.69 -22.15 12.08
N ARG A 8 71.18 -21.88 10.92
CA ARG A 8 70.65 -22.20 9.60
C ARG A 8 70.93 -23.69 9.31
N ILE A 9 69.92 -24.39 8.74
CA ILE A 9 70.19 -25.58 7.92
C ILE A 9 69.34 -25.44 6.65
N THR A 10 70.01 -25.30 5.56
CA THR A 10 69.52 -25.37 4.18
C THR A 10 69.40 -26.83 3.78
N LEU A 11 68.23 -27.30 3.41
CA LEU A 11 68.06 -28.55 2.68
C LEU A 11 67.41 -28.27 1.34
N ILE A 12 68.22 -28.49 0.30
CA ILE A 12 67.82 -28.44 -1.12
C ILE A 12 67.16 -29.80 -1.39
N SER A 13 65.89 -29.80 -1.75
CA SER A 13 65.20 -30.97 -2.30
C SER A 13 64.61 -30.63 -3.66
N LEU A 14 65.07 -31.39 -4.61
CA LEU A 14 64.80 -31.41 -6.02
C LEU A 14 63.30 -31.62 -6.30
N LEU A 15 62.67 -30.68 -7.02
CA LEU A 15 61.24 -30.72 -7.36
C LEU A 15 61.04 -31.34 -8.74
N LEU A 16 60.51 -32.54 -8.80
CA LEU A 16 60.02 -33.19 -10.02
C LEU A 16 58.63 -32.57 -10.36
N MET A 17 58.57 -31.88 -11.50
CA MET A 17 57.30 -31.44 -12.08
C MET A 17 56.52 -32.61 -12.64
N PHE A 18 55.41 -32.96 -12.03
CA PHE A 18 54.33 -33.71 -12.63
C PHE A 18 53.27 -32.74 -13.11
N THR A 19 53.18 -32.55 -14.44
CA THR A 19 52.01 -31.85 -15.07
C THR A 19 50.84 -32.80 -15.07
N ALA A 20 49.96 -32.66 -14.14
CA ALA A 20 48.63 -33.25 -14.17
C ALA A 20 47.67 -32.33 -14.95
N PHE A 21 47.30 -32.72 -16.18
CA PHE A 21 46.16 -32.20 -16.89
C PHE A 21 44.90 -32.61 -16.14
N GLY A 22 44.42 -31.74 -15.23
CA GLY A 22 43.10 -31.88 -14.62
C GLY A 22 42.01 -31.49 -15.54
N CYS A 23 41.20 -32.41 -16.02
CA CYS A 23 39.90 -32.14 -16.63
C CYS A 23 39.05 -31.34 -15.66
N VAL A 24 38.83 -30.04 -15.97
CA VAL A 24 37.84 -29.23 -15.32
C VAL A 24 36.45 -29.70 -15.75
N THR A 25 35.84 -30.57 -14.99
CA THR A 25 34.41 -30.87 -15.14
C THR A 25 33.63 -29.60 -14.82
N PRO A 26 32.67 -29.15 -15.65
CA PRO A 26 31.83 -28.03 -15.31
C PRO A 26 31.00 -28.41 -14.07
N GLN A 27 31.24 -27.68 -12.98
CA GLN A 27 30.42 -27.77 -11.76
C GLN A 27 28.97 -27.40 -12.16
N LYS A 28 28.08 -28.38 -12.23
CA LYS A 28 26.64 -28.15 -12.28
C LYS A 28 26.29 -27.33 -11.05
N THR A 29 25.98 -26.04 -11.25
CA THR A 29 25.36 -25.23 -10.21
C THR A 29 24.11 -25.97 -9.74
N ALA A 30 24.11 -26.37 -8.48
CA ALA A 30 22.96 -27.02 -7.87
C ALA A 30 21.75 -26.10 -8.02
N ALA A 31 20.60 -26.67 -8.38
CA ALA A 31 19.35 -25.93 -8.41
C ALA A 31 19.12 -25.31 -7.04
N PRO A 32 18.66 -24.04 -6.96
CA PRO A 32 18.46 -23.35 -5.68
C PRO A 32 17.55 -24.18 -4.78
N THR A 33 17.89 -24.25 -3.51
CA THR A 33 17.07 -24.97 -2.52
C THR A 33 15.69 -24.33 -2.42
N LYS A 34 14.69 -25.09 -1.97
CA LYS A 34 13.29 -24.60 -1.85
C LYS A 34 13.16 -23.37 -0.96
N ALA A 35 14.10 -23.16 -0.02
CA ALA A 35 14.20 -21.96 0.82
C ALA A 35 14.77 -20.76 0.04
N GLU A 36 15.79 -20.96 -0.79
CA GLU A 36 16.37 -19.91 -1.65
C GLU A 36 15.40 -19.48 -2.77
N ALA A 37 14.63 -20.41 -3.35
CA ALA A 37 13.57 -20.10 -4.30
C ALA A 37 12.40 -19.33 -3.64
N ALA A 38 12.11 -19.57 -2.36
CA ALA A 38 11.05 -18.87 -1.63
C ALA A 38 11.39 -17.41 -1.30
N GLU A 39 12.65 -17.01 -1.26
CA GLU A 39 13.09 -15.61 -0.96
C GLU A 39 13.44 -14.76 -2.18
N ASN A 40 13.55 -15.37 -3.36
CA ASN A 40 14.04 -14.71 -4.59
C ASN A 40 13.11 -13.59 -5.14
N TRP A 41 11.93 -13.38 -4.56
CA TRP A 41 11.03 -12.26 -4.94
C TRP A 41 11.35 -10.95 -4.23
N LYS A 42 12.15 -10.97 -3.16
CA LYS A 42 12.48 -9.77 -2.38
C LYS A 42 13.51 -8.91 -3.13
N TYR A 43 13.19 -7.64 -3.30
CA TYR A 43 14.14 -6.66 -3.83
C TYR A 43 15.28 -6.45 -2.80
N PRO A 44 16.55 -6.42 -3.21
CA PRO A 44 17.68 -6.49 -2.27
C PRO A 44 17.88 -5.21 -1.45
N ALA A 45 17.58 -4.02 -2.01
CA ALA A 45 17.82 -2.75 -1.35
C ALA A 45 16.66 -2.35 -0.44
N ILE A 46 16.60 -2.96 0.76
CA ILE A 46 15.57 -2.70 1.77
C ILE A 46 15.99 -1.53 2.66
N VAL A 47 15.02 -0.66 2.99
CA VAL A 47 15.19 0.45 3.92
C VAL A 47 14.17 0.38 5.06
N ASP A 48 14.48 1.04 6.16
CA ASP A 48 13.62 1.16 7.34
C ASP A 48 12.77 2.44 7.34
N VAL A 49 12.00 2.63 8.40
CA VAL A 49 11.11 3.79 8.54
C VAL A 49 11.87 5.09 8.75
N GLU A 50 13.02 5.06 9.43
CA GLU A 50 13.83 6.26 9.68
C GLU A 50 14.45 6.77 8.38
N PHE A 51 14.86 5.88 7.48
CA PHE A 51 15.25 6.26 6.13
C PHE A 51 14.12 6.97 5.40
N VAL A 52 12.91 6.38 5.37
CA VAL A 52 11.74 6.95 4.65
C VAL A 52 11.37 8.33 5.21
N LYS A 53 11.37 8.49 6.52
CA LYS A 53 11.02 9.73 7.23
C LYS A 53 11.84 10.95 6.79
N GLN A 54 13.09 10.76 6.39
CA GLN A 54 13.96 11.84 5.90
C GLN A 54 13.43 12.47 4.62
N TYR A 55 12.68 11.70 3.81
CA TYR A 55 12.15 12.11 2.51
C TYR A 55 10.69 12.57 2.57
N VAL A 56 9.99 12.35 3.69
CA VAL A 56 8.63 12.86 3.89
C VAL A 56 8.69 14.34 4.22
N LYS A 57 8.40 15.18 3.23
CA LYS A 57 8.44 16.65 3.31
C LYS A 57 7.22 17.28 2.63
N THR A 58 6.81 18.45 3.10
CA THR A 58 5.79 19.30 2.47
C THR A 58 6.40 20.65 2.11
N PRO A 59 6.47 21.05 0.83
CA PRO A 59 6.11 20.24 -0.35
C PRO A 59 7.02 19.01 -0.52
N PRO A 60 6.61 18.00 -1.29
CA PRO A 60 7.45 16.84 -1.59
C PRO A 60 8.78 17.24 -2.22
N ARG A 61 9.84 16.49 -1.94
CA ARG A 61 11.18 16.70 -2.51
C ARG A 61 11.16 16.36 -4.01
N GLN A 62 12.08 16.99 -4.77
CA GLN A 62 12.23 16.70 -6.20
C GLN A 62 13.30 15.62 -6.47
N ASP A 63 14.24 15.43 -5.55
CA ASP A 63 15.32 14.45 -5.63
C ASP A 63 14.94 13.05 -5.12
N ALA A 64 13.70 12.88 -4.64
CA ALA A 64 13.18 11.60 -4.18
C ALA A 64 11.66 11.50 -4.40
N MET A 65 11.19 10.28 -4.71
CA MET A 65 9.77 9.96 -4.80
C MET A 65 9.44 8.76 -3.94
N ILE A 66 8.50 8.91 -3.02
CA ILE A 66 7.91 7.81 -2.25
C ILE A 66 6.71 7.30 -3.04
N ILE A 67 6.63 5.99 -3.27
CA ILE A 67 5.65 5.39 -4.16
C ILE A 67 4.87 4.31 -3.42
N ASP A 68 3.56 4.48 -3.37
CA ASP A 68 2.64 3.47 -2.87
C ASP A 68 2.27 2.50 -4.00
N ALA A 69 2.75 1.26 -3.89
CA ALA A 69 2.46 0.19 -4.84
C ALA A 69 1.15 -0.55 -4.54
N ARG A 70 0.41 -0.14 -3.50
CA ARG A 70 -0.90 -0.70 -3.14
C ARG A 70 -2.00 -0.19 -4.08
N PRO A 71 -3.11 -0.92 -4.20
CA PRO A 71 -4.30 -0.48 -4.94
C PRO A 71 -4.78 0.91 -4.51
N LYS A 72 -5.12 1.77 -5.49
CA LYS A 72 -5.51 3.15 -5.20
C LYS A 72 -6.76 3.21 -4.32
N ARG A 73 -7.93 2.75 -4.81
CA ARG A 73 -9.22 2.87 -4.10
C ARG A 73 -9.26 2.06 -2.81
N ALA A 74 -8.77 0.81 -2.85
CA ALA A 74 -8.85 -0.08 -1.71
C ALA A 74 -7.93 0.32 -0.55
N LYS A 75 -6.77 0.93 -0.83
CA LYS A 75 -5.74 1.20 0.18
C LYS A 75 -5.21 2.63 0.19
N TYR A 76 -4.65 3.13 -0.95
CA TYR A 76 -4.01 4.45 -0.99
C TYR A 76 -4.97 5.57 -0.59
N ASP A 77 -6.17 5.60 -1.17
CA ASP A 77 -7.15 6.68 -0.93
C ASP A 77 -7.55 6.79 0.54
N LYS A 78 -7.62 5.66 1.24
CA LYS A 78 -7.99 5.57 2.67
C LYS A 78 -6.86 5.96 3.63
N GLY A 79 -5.61 5.89 3.15
CA GLY A 79 -4.44 6.29 3.92
C GLY A 79 -3.13 5.87 3.27
N HIS A 80 -2.22 6.83 3.10
CA HIS A 80 -0.88 6.64 2.55
C HIS A 80 0.16 7.47 3.31
N ILE A 81 1.45 7.17 3.09
CA ILE A 81 2.55 7.95 3.66
C ILE A 81 2.50 9.37 3.08
N PRO A 82 2.63 10.43 3.90
CA PRO A 82 2.56 11.81 3.44
C PRO A 82 3.50 12.08 2.26
N GLY A 83 2.94 12.69 1.21
CA GLY A 83 3.65 12.99 -0.03
C GLY A 83 3.90 11.82 -0.97
N ALA A 84 3.43 10.61 -0.63
CA ALA A 84 3.58 9.46 -1.52
C ALA A 84 2.70 9.58 -2.77
N VAL A 85 3.21 9.06 -3.89
CA VAL A 85 2.49 8.98 -5.16
C VAL A 85 1.91 7.58 -5.35
N SER A 86 0.64 7.50 -5.77
CA SER A 86 0.01 6.21 -6.07
C SER A 86 0.44 5.71 -7.45
N ILE A 87 1.19 4.60 -7.47
CA ILE A 87 1.48 3.80 -8.66
C ILE A 87 1.27 2.34 -8.29
N PRO A 88 0.02 1.86 -8.30
CA PRO A 88 -0.29 0.46 -8.01
C PRO A 88 0.51 -0.47 -8.90
N ASN A 89 1.04 -1.58 -8.33
CA ASN A 89 1.88 -2.52 -9.09
C ASN A 89 1.18 -3.06 -10.35
N THR A 90 -0.12 -3.34 -10.26
CA THR A 90 -0.94 -3.83 -11.39
C THR A 90 -1.12 -2.79 -12.50
N GLN A 91 -1.01 -1.51 -12.16
CA GLN A 91 -1.12 -0.40 -13.11
C GLN A 91 0.24 0.25 -13.41
N PHE A 92 1.33 -0.36 -12.95
CA PHE A 92 2.66 0.25 -13.05
C PHE A 92 3.01 0.64 -14.49
N ASP A 93 2.79 -0.26 -15.46
CA ASP A 93 3.15 -0.05 -16.86
C ASP A 93 2.30 1.06 -17.53
N LYS A 94 1.04 1.23 -17.06
CA LYS A 94 0.13 2.31 -17.49
C LYS A 94 0.50 3.66 -16.86
N LEU A 95 1.12 3.65 -15.68
CA LEU A 95 1.41 4.84 -14.88
C LEU A 95 2.91 5.18 -14.77
N LYS A 96 3.77 4.47 -15.49
CA LYS A 96 5.24 4.65 -15.46
C LYS A 96 5.68 6.07 -15.81
N ASP A 97 4.90 6.80 -16.61
CA ASP A 97 5.18 8.19 -16.99
C ASP A 97 5.01 9.18 -15.82
N ARG A 98 4.46 8.74 -14.69
CA ARG A 98 4.44 9.50 -13.43
C ARG A 98 5.77 9.47 -12.69
N LEU A 99 6.66 8.51 -13.03
CA LEU A 99 8.00 8.43 -12.48
C LEU A 99 8.86 9.62 -12.96
N PRO A 100 9.84 10.07 -12.16
CA PRO A 100 10.73 11.15 -12.55
C PRO A 100 11.44 10.85 -13.87
N LYS A 101 11.68 11.86 -14.68
CA LYS A 101 12.47 11.71 -15.93
C LYS A 101 13.93 11.36 -15.63
N ASP A 102 14.48 11.97 -14.59
CA ASP A 102 15.83 11.68 -14.11
C ASP A 102 15.89 10.29 -13.46
N LYS A 103 16.72 9.42 -14.04
CA LYS A 103 16.90 8.03 -13.61
C LYS A 103 17.76 7.87 -12.35
N ASP A 104 18.44 8.92 -11.92
CA ASP A 104 19.22 8.94 -10.69
C ASP A 104 18.35 9.39 -9.47
N THR A 105 17.13 9.89 -9.70
CA THR A 105 16.17 10.21 -8.63
C THR A 105 15.94 9.00 -7.73
N LEU A 106 16.00 9.19 -6.42
CA LEU A 106 15.68 8.14 -5.45
C LEU A 106 14.20 7.74 -5.54
N LEU A 107 13.93 6.46 -5.77
CA LEU A 107 12.59 5.87 -5.72
C LEU A 107 12.48 4.96 -4.49
N VAL A 108 11.51 5.23 -3.62
CA VAL A 108 11.23 4.40 -2.44
C VAL A 108 9.83 3.79 -2.59
N PHE A 109 9.78 2.51 -2.92
CA PHE A 109 8.52 1.76 -3.02
C PHE A 109 8.10 1.18 -1.69
N TYR A 110 6.81 1.23 -1.36
CA TYR A 110 6.25 0.53 -0.22
C TYR A 110 4.90 -0.12 -0.55
N CYS A 111 4.46 -1.05 0.30
CA CYS A 111 3.14 -1.67 0.19
C CYS A 111 2.55 -2.02 1.56
N GLY A 112 1.80 -3.13 1.68
CA GLY A 112 1.04 -3.55 2.85
C GLY A 112 1.85 -4.22 3.97
N GLY A 113 3.18 -4.32 3.86
CA GLY A 113 4.05 -4.93 4.86
C GLY A 113 4.81 -6.16 4.36
N LEU A 114 5.49 -6.88 5.27
CA LEU A 114 6.49 -7.91 4.95
C LEU A 114 5.98 -9.06 4.07
N LYS A 115 4.69 -9.40 4.17
CA LYS A 115 4.07 -10.48 3.35
C LYS A 115 3.63 -9.98 1.96
N CYS A 116 3.72 -8.66 1.68
CA CYS A 116 3.21 -8.05 0.45
C CYS A 116 4.30 -7.93 -0.61
N LYS A 117 4.13 -8.56 -1.76
CA LYS A 117 5.10 -8.56 -2.87
C LYS A 117 5.04 -7.32 -3.77
N LEU A 118 3.99 -6.48 -3.67
CA LEU A 118 3.71 -5.41 -4.64
C LEU A 118 4.84 -4.40 -4.78
N SER A 119 5.40 -3.89 -3.66
CA SER A 119 6.50 -2.93 -3.70
C SER A 119 7.79 -3.51 -4.29
N HIS A 120 8.07 -4.78 -4.03
CA HIS A 120 9.22 -5.49 -4.58
C HIS A 120 9.10 -5.68 -6.10
N LYS A 121 7.92 -6.13 -6.58
CA LYS A 121 7.63 -6.24 -8.01
C LYS A 121 7.75 -4.89 -8.71
N SER A 122 7.21 -3.81 -8.10
CA SER A 122 7.30 -2.46 -8.66
C SER A 122 8.75 -1.95 -8.70
N ALA A 123 9.57 -2.26 -7.68
CA ALA A 123 10.98 -1.89 -7.65
C ALA A 123 11.77 -2.55 -8.79
N TYR A 124 11.57 -3.86 -9.04
CA TYR A 124 12.17 -4.55 -10.18
C TYR A 124 11.71 -3.98 -11.53
N LYS A 125 10.42 -3.59 -11.65
CA LYS A 125 9.93 -2.90 -12.85
C LYS A 125 10.64 -1.56 -13.07
N ALA A 126 10.84 -0.77 -12.02
CA ALA A 126 11.54 0.52 -12.10
C ALA A 126 13.02 0.34 -12.49
N GLU A 127 13.70 -0.64 -11.90
CA GLU A 127 15.09 -0.98 -12.25
C GLU A 127 15.23 -1.35 -13.73
N LYS A 128 14.31 -2.17 -14.26
CA LYS A 128 14.24 -2.50 -15.70
C LYS A 128 14.01 -1.28 -16.60
N LEU A 129 13.41 -0.20 -16.08
CA LEU A 129 13.28 1.08 -16.79
C LEU A 129 14.53 1.97 -16.67
N GLY A 130 15.61 1.47 -16.04
CA GLY A 130 16.91 2.14 -15.92
C GLY A 130 17.05 3.05 -14.71
N TYR A 131 16.13 3.00 -13.71
CA TYR A 131 16.32 3.73 -12.45
C TYR A 131 17.42 3.07 -11.63
N LYS A 132 18.43 3.88 -11.21
CA LYS A 132 19.63 3.38 -10.54
C LYS A 132 19.52 3.40 -9.01
N ASN A 133 18.66 4.27 -8.47
CA ASN A 133 18.53 4.49 -7.03
C ASN A 133 17.16 4.05 -6.53
N VAL A 134 16.92 2.74 -6.51
CA VAL A 134 15.65 2.13 -6.12
C VAL A 134 15.77 1.48 -4.75
N LYS A 135 14.82 1.74 -3.85
CA LYS A 135 14.72 1.18 -2.50
C LYS A 135 13.32 0.64 -2.23
N VAL A 136 13.22 -0.31 -1.29
CA VAL A 136 11.94 -0.84 -0.84
C VAL A 136 11.82 -0.70 0.67
N PHE A 137 10.77 -0.03 1.13
CA PHE A 137 10.34 -0.03 2.52
C PHE A 137 9.42 -1.23 2.76
N ALA A 138 10.03 -2.40 3.01
CA ALA A 138 9.33 -3.69 3.08
C ALA A 138 8.31 -3.80 4.23
N LYS A 139 8.60 -3.16 5.39
CA LYS A 139 7.63 -3.10 6.51
C LYS A 139 6.39 -2.25 6.18
N GLY A 140 6.47 -1.39 5.16
CA GLY A 140 5.38 -0.70 4.51
C GLY A 140 4.52 0.21 5.38
N PHE A 141 3.34 0.54 4.86
CA PHE A 141 2.40 1.47 5.52
C PHE A 141 2.00 1.08 6.95
N PRO A 142 1.76 -0.20 7.31
CA PRO A 142 1.45 -0.55 8.70
C PRO A 142 2.57 -0.18 9.69
N ASN A 143 3.82 -0.32 9.28
CA ASN A 143 4.96 0.07 10.13
C ASN A 143 5.08 1.60 10.24
N TRP A 144 4.79 2.35 9.15
CA TRP A 144 4.69 3.81 9.19
C TRP A 144 3.70 4.28 10.25
N MET A 145 2.49 3.73 10.25
CA MET A 145 1.41 4.11 11.19
C MET A 145 1.68 3.74 12.64
N LYS A 146 2.57 2.77 12.90
CA LYS A 146 2.96 2.39 14.26
C LYS A 146 3.98 3.34 14.90
N GLN A 147 4.56 4.26 14.13
CA GLN A 147 5.57 5.18 14.68
C GLN A 147 4.91 6.35 15.41
N PRO A 148 5.43 6.76 16.57
CA PRO A 148 4.94 7.93 17.28
C PRO A 148 5.01 9.20 16.41
N GLY A 149 3.96 9.99 16.43
CA GLY A 149 3.90 11.26 15.68
C GLY A 149 3.61 11.13 14.20
N HIS A 150 3.45 9.91 13.67
CA HIS A 150 3.10 9.68 12.28
C HIS A 150 1.58 9.72 12.07
N TYR A 151 1.19 10.09 10.87
CA TYR A 151 -0.20 10.13 10.40
C TYR A 151 -0.28 9.69 8.93
N ALA A 152 -1.49 9.48 8.44
CA ALA A 152 -1.76 9.19 7.05
C ALA A 152 -2.22 10.43 6.30
N GLU A 153 -1.85 10.55 5.01
CA GLU A 153 -2.60 11.36 4.05
C GLU A 153 -3.74 10.55 3.43
N VAL A 154 -4.79 11.25 3.01
CA VAL A 154 -5.95 10.69 2.31
C VAL A 154 -6.24 11.45 1.03
N SER A 155 -6.90 10.78 0.08
CA SER A 155 -7.30 11.41 -1.19
C SER A 155 -8.60 12.21 -1.06
N VAL A 156 -8.89 13.02 -2.09
CA VAL A 156 -10.17 13.71 -2.22
C VAL A 156 -11.34 12.74 -2.35
N ASP A 157 -11.15 11.60 -3.00
CA ASP A 157 -12.17 10.55 -3.15
C ASP A 157 -12.60 9.99 -1.79
N TYR A 158 -11.61 9.79 -0.88
CA TYR A 158 -11.90 9.37 0.50
C TYR A 158 -12.73 10.42 1.24
N ILE A 159 -12.35 11.71 1.17
CA ILE A 159 -13.08 12.80 1.82
C ILE A 159 -14.51 12.87 1.29
N LYS A 160 -14.69 12.81 -0.03
CA LYS A 160 -16.03 12.83 -0.65
C LYS A 160 -16.88 11.66 -0.14
N LYS A 161 -16.35 10.44 -0.19
CA LYS A 161 -17.05 9.25 0.30
C LYS A 161 -17.49 9.41 1.76
N MET A 162 -16.56 9.81 2.64
CA MET A 162 -16.84 9.97 4.07
C MET A 162 -17.88 11.08 4.34
N THR A 163 -17.83 12.18 3.57
CA THR A 163 -18.81 13.28 3.66
C THR A 163 -20.18 12.83 3.16
N ASP A 164 -20.26 12.15 2.02
CA ASP A 164 -21.52 11.62 1.45
C ASP A 164 -22.19 10.62 2.39
N GLN A 165 -21.40 9.80 3.07
CA GLN A 165 -21.87 8.81 4.06
C GLN A 165 -22.19 9.41 5.43
N LYS A 166 -21.99 10.73 5.62
CA LYS A 166 -22.13 11.40 6.91
C LYS A 166 -21.36 10.67 8.03
N ALA A 167 -20.14 10.21 7.70
CA ALA A 167 -19.32 9.46 8.62
C ALA A 167 -19.00 10.29 9.88
N ASP A 168 -18.88 9.61 11.02
CA ASP A 168 -18.52 10.27 12.29
C ASP A 168 -17.03 10.68 12.29
N MET A 169 -16.78 11.87 11.76
CA MET A 169 -15.45 12.49 11.69
C MET A 169 -15.54 13.99 11.87
N LEU A 170 -14.46 14.60 12.34
CA LEU A 170 -14.28 16.04 12.31
C LEU A 170 -13.37 16.44 11.16
N ILE A 171 -13.84 17.28 10.25
CA ILE A 171 -13.02 17.89 9.20
C ILE A 171 -12.61 19.29 9.66
N VAL A 172 -11.31 19.57 9.69
CA VAL A 172 -10.73 20.84 10.17
C VAL A 172 -10.05 21.58 9.03
N ASP A 173 -10.50 22.81 8.79
CA ASP A 173 -9.82 23.75 7.92
C ASP A 173 -8.75 24.52 8.70
N SER A 174 -7.47 24.25 8.41
CA SER A 174 -6.34 24.92 9.06
C SER A 174 -5.96 26.24 8.43
N ARG A 175 -6.71 26.74 7.41
CA ARG A 175 -6.48 28.02 6.74
C ARG A 175 -7.00 29.20 7.55
N PRO A 176 -6.49 30.44 7.32
CA PRO A 176 -7.06 31.63 7.94
C PRO A 176 -8.56 31.80 7.68
N LYS A 177 -9.37 31.99 8.75
CA LYS A 177 -10.83 32.03 8.67
C LYS A 177 -11.34 33.06 7.65
N ARG A 178 -11.15 34.34 7.90
CA ARG A 178 -11.70 35.44 7.07
C ARG A 178 -11.19 35.43 5.62
N LYS A 179 -9.91 35.10 5.41
CA LYS A 179 -9.28 35.19 4.08
C LYS A 179 -9.54 33.96 3.20
N ARG A 180 -9.89 32.81 3.79
CA ARG A 180 -9.96 31.53 3.09
C ARG A 180 -11.22 30.73 3.42
N TYR A 181 -11.46 30.37 4.69
CA TYR A 181 -12.59 29.54 5.08
C TYR A 181 -13.94 30.20 4.72
N ASP A 182 -14.14 31.47 5.08
CA ASP A 182 -15.39 32.21 4.80
C ASP A 182 -15.64 32.39 3.30
N LYS A 183 -14.61 32.27 2.46
CA LYS A 183 -14.72 32.32 0.97
C LYS A 183 -15.00 30.95 0.33
N GLY A 184 -15.02 29.90 1.13
CA GLY A 184 -15.33 28.53 0.72
C GLY A 184 -14.50 27.50 1.45
N HIS A 185 -15.17 26.43 1.86
CA HIS A 185 -14.62 25.32 2.65
C HIS A 185 -15.29 24.01 2.26
N ILE A 186 -14.75 22.89 2.76
CA ILE A 186 -15.38 21.57 2.59
C ILE A 186 -16.63 21.53 3.44
N THR A 187 -17.74 21.06 2.89
CA THR A 187 -19.03 20.96 3.58
C THR A 187 -18.88 20.22 4.91
N GLY A 188 -19.37 20.83 6.00
CA GLY A 188 -19.29 20.28 7.35
C GLY A 188 -17.93 20.47 8.05
N ALA A 189 -16.97 21.13 7.42
CA ALA A 189 -15.71 21.44 8.07
C ALA A 189 -15.84 22.57 9.09
N VAL A 190 -15.06 22.49 10.16
CA VAL A 190 -14.89 23.56 11.14
C VAL A 190 -13.61 24.36 10.86
N SER A 191 -13.61 25.66 11.19
CA SER A 191 -12.44 26.53 11.00
C SER A 191 -11.61 26.57 12.29
N ILE A 192 -10.45 25.89 12.28
CA ILE A 192 -9.43 25.98 13.32
C ILE A 192 -8.09 26.35 12.63
N PRO A 193 -7.85 27.65 12.38
CA PRO A 193 -6.61 28.10 11.77
C PRO A 193 -5.38 27.62 12.55
N ASP A 194 -4.33 27.14 11.85
CA ASP A 194 -3.11 26.64 12.50
C ASP A 194 -2.49 27.66 13.48
N SER A 195 -2.57 28.96 13.14
CA SER A 195 -2.09 30.06 13.99
C SER A 195 -2.92 30.28 15.29
N GLN A 196 -4.13 29.74 15.32
CA GLN A 196 -5.04 29.85 16.49
C GLN A 196 -5.33 28.50 17.11
N PHE A 197 -4.70 27.44 16.63
CA PHE A 197 -4.98 26.05 17.03
C PHE A 197 -5.01 25.89 18.57
N ASP A 198 -3.97 26.40 19.26
CA ASP A 198 -3.81 26.22 20.71
C ASP A 198 -4.87 26.98 21.53
N LYS A 199 -5.55 27.96 20.90
CA LYS A 199 -6.66 28.71 21.51
C LYS A 199 -8.05 28.13 21.22
N MET A 200 -8.12 27.13 20.31
CA MET A 200 -9.37 26.54 19.81
C MET A 200 -9.39 25.02 19.96
N ILE A 201 -8.60 24.50 20.90
CA ILE A 201 -8.51 23.04 21.17
C ILE A 201 -9.81 22.46 21.71
N ASP A 202 -10.66 23.30 22.33
CA ASP A 202 -12.01 22.98 22.81
C ASP A 202 -12.98 22.62 21.67
N GLN A 203 -12.68 23.02 20.44
CA GLN A 203 -13.47 22.64 19.27
C GLN A 203 -13.09 21.25 18.69
N LEU A 204 -12.03 20.64 19.20
CA LEU A 204 -11.67 19.27 18.86
C LEU A 204 -12.51 18.30 19.70
N PRO A 205 -12.76 17.06 19.19
CA PRO A 205 -13.54 16.07 19.93
C PRO A 205 -12.90 15.73 21.29
N GLU A 206 -13.71 15.51 22.31
CA GLU A 206 -13.23 14.95 23.59
C GLU A 206 -12.66 13.55 23.40
N ASP A 207 -13.34 12.73 22.59
CA ASP A 207 -12.87 11.39 22.20
C ASP A 207 -11.62 11.47 21.32
N LYS A 208 -10.49 11.01 21.86
CA LYS A 208 -9.19 11.00 21.19
C LYS A 208 -9.06 9.91 20.11
N GLU A 209 -9.97 8.94 20.07
CA GLU A 209 -10.05 7.91 19.04
C GLU A 209 -10.85 8.38 17.80
N LYS A 210 -11.64 9.45 17.94
CA LYS A 210 -12.44 10.01 16.85
C LYS A 210 -11.56 10.42 15.68
N LEU A 211 -12.01 10.13 14.46
CA LEU A 211 -11.32 10.53 13.23
C LEU A 211 -11.32 12.06 13.08
N VAL A 212 -10.14 12.65 13.03
CA VAL A 212 -9.93 14.08 12.75
C VAL A 212 -9.11 14.23 11.48
N VAL A 213 -9.68 14.91 10.49
CA VAL A 213 -9.02 15.15 9.20
C VAL A 213 -8.71 16.63 9.03
N PHE A 214 -7.44 16.97 8.93
CA PHE A 214 -6.98 18.33 8.69
C PHE A 214 -6.75 18.58 7.20
N TYR A 215 -7.16 19.73 6.69
CA TYR A 215 -6.83 20.17 5.34
C TYR A 215 -6.43 21.65 5.30
N CYS A 216 -5.82 22.07 4.18
CA CYS A 216 -5.48 23.48 3.96
C CYS A 216 -5.57 23.91 2.47
N GLY A 217 -4.58 24.66 1.99
CA GLY A 217 -4.58 25.28 0.65
C GLY A 217 -4.01 24.42 -0.49
N GLY A 218 -3.81 23.12 -0.29
CA GLY A 218 -3.28 22.21 -1.29
C GLY A 218 -1.85 21.72 -1.00
N TYR A 219 -1.28 20.90 -1.87
CA TYR A 219 -0.05 20.12 -1.67
C TYR A 219 1.21 20.91 -1.25
N LYS A 220 1.26 22.21 -1.49
CA LYS A 220 2.38 23.07 -1.06
C LYS A 220 2.16 23.69 0.33
N CYS A 221 0.97 23.54 0.90
CA CYS A 221 0.56 24.17 2.16
C CYS A 221 0.91 23.29 3.37
N LYS A 222 1.64 23.84 4.34
CA LYS A 222 2.08 23.14 5.55
C LYS A 222 1.10 23.21 6.73
N LEU A 223 0.04 24.03 6.65
CA LEU A 223 -0.80 24.34 7.81
C LEU A 223 -1.51 23.11 8.35
N SER A 224 -2.14 22.29 7.50
CA SER A 224 -2.82 21.05 7.92
C SER A 224 -1.86 20.03 8.55
N HIS A 225 -0.63 19.94 8.04
CA HIS A 225 0.40 19.05 8.61
C HIS A 225 0.86 19.52 10.00
N LYS A 226 0.98 20.84 10.20
CA LYS A 226 1.31 21.42 11.51
C LYS A 226 0.18 21.17 12.51
N SER A 227 -1.07 21.46 12.12
CA SER A 227 -2.25 21.21 12.96
C SER A 227 -2.40 19.73 13.30
N ALA A 228 -2.18 18.83 12.35
CA ALA A 228 -2.17 17.38 12.60
C ALA A 228 -1.11 16.98 13.64
N GLY A 229 0.11 17.50 13.50
CA GLY A 229 1.19 17.27 14.47
C GLY A 229 0.86 17.78 15.88
N LYS A 230 0.16 18.95 16.00
CA LYS A 230 -0.33 19.47 17.29
C LYS A 230 -1.40 18.55 17.87
N ALA A 231 -2.38 18.11 17.08
CA ALA A 231 -3.43 17.20 17.53
C ALA A 231 -2.85 15.85 18.03
N ILE A 232 -1.86 15.29 17.34
CA ILE A 232 -1.19 14.06 17.80
C ILE A 232 -0.49 14.28 19.15
N LYS A 233 0.18 15.42 19.36
CA LYS A 233 0.80 15.76 20.65
C LYS A 233 -0.23 15.89 21.77
N LEU A 234 -1.48 16.26 21.47
CA LEU A 234 -2.61 16.29 22.40
C LEU A 234 -3.24 14.91 22.63
N GLY A 235 -2.67 13.83 22.06
CA GLY A 235 -3.09 12.46 22.25
C GLY A 235 -4.15 11.94 21.27
N TYR A 236 -4.51 12.69 20.21
CA TYR A 236 -5.40 12.19 19.17
C TYR A 236 -4.72 11.08 18.39
N LYS A 237 -5.37 9.90 18.30
CA LYS A 237 -4.79 8.68 17.69
C LYS A 237 -5.21 8.47 16.25
N ASN A 238 -6.36 8.97 15.83
CA ASN A 238 -6.90 8.79 14.50
C ASN A 238 -6.86 10.12 13.71
N VAL A 239 -5.63 10.58 13.42
CA VAL A 239 -5.39 11.84 12.71
C VAL A 239 -5.01 11.55 11.27
N LYS A 240 -5.65 12.25 10.33
CA LYS A 240 -5.34 12.21 8.91
C LYS A 240 -5.19 13.62 8.33
N VAL A 241 -4.51 13.73 7.18
CA VAL A 241 -4.35 14.98 6.45
C VAL A 241 -4.84 14.79 5.02
N PHE A 242 -5.63 15.73 4.55
CA PHE A 242 -6.00 15.85 3.15
C PHE A 242 -5.15 16.95 2.49
N SER A 243 -4.03 16.56 1.89
CA SER A 243 -3.04 17.49 1.33
C SER A 243 -3.50 18.19 0.05
N GLY A 244 -4.38 17.57 -0.75
CA GLY A 244 -5.01 18.25 -1.90
C GLY A 244 -5.84 19.46 -1.49
N GLY A 245 -6.38 19.44 -0.28
CA GLY A 245 -7.06 20.57 0.37
C GLY A 245 -8.28 21.11 -0.39
N TYR A 246 -8.68 22.33 -0.04
CA TYR A 246 -9.87 22.92 -0.65
C TYR A 246 -9.81 23.07 -2.18
N PRO A 247 -8.67 23.36 -2.82
CA PRO A 247 -8.61 23.47 -4.29
C PRO A 247 -9.01 22.16 -4.98
N GLU A 248 -8.50 21.01 -4.53
CA GLU A 248 -8.83 19.71 -5.12
C GLU A 248 -10.27 19.30 -4.83
N TRP A 249 -10.77 19.57 -3.62
CA TRP A 249 -12.18 19.40 -3.28
C TRP A 249 -13.10 20.19 -4.20
N LYS A 250 -12.82 21.49 -4.40
CA LYS A 250 -13.59 22.36 -5.29
C LYS A 250 -13.60 21.84 -6.73
N GLN A 251 -12.45 21.35 -7.21
CA GLN A 251 -12.34 20.76 -8.55
C GLN A 251 -13.17 19.49 -8.70
N LEU A 252 -13.17 18.61 -7.68
CA LEU A 252 -13.98 17.40 -7.67
C LEU A 252 -15.47 17.74 -7.68
N MET A 253 -15.92 18.65 -6.82
CA MET A 253 -17.33 19.02 -6.73
C MET A 253 -17.86 19.65 -8.02
N ALA A 254 -17.05 20.43 -8.74
CA ALA A 254 -17.41 20.96 -10.04
C ALA A 254 -17.62 19.86 -11.11
N LYS A 255 -16.99 18.70 -10.97
CA LYS A 255 -17.13 17.56 -11.91
C LYS A 255 -18.32 16.66 -11.58
N THR A 256 -18.80 16.65 -10.32
CA THR A 256 -19.79 15.66 -9.84
C THR A 256 -21.25 16.09 -9.94
N THR A 257 -21.56 17.28 -10.43
CA THR A 257 -22.94 17.75 -10.62
C THR A 257 -23.75 16.96 -11.66
N GLY A 258 -23.32 15.76 -12.09
CA GLY A 258 -23.90 14.97 -13.20
C GLY A 258 -24.14 13.48 -13.02
N SER A 259 -24.01 12.86 -11.83
CA SER A 259 -24.26 11.40 -11.74
C SER A 259 -24.78 10.94 -10.37
N ALA A 260 -25.94 10.26 -10.40
CA ALA A 260 -26.57 9.60 -9.24
C ALA A 260 -26.30 8.08 -9.23
N ALA A 261 -26.06 7.50 -8.06
CA ALA A 261 -25.78 6.07 -7.85
C ALA A 261 -27.04 5.27 -7.52
N SER A 262 -27.17 4.05 -8.08
CA SER A 262 -28.26 3.10 -7.82
C SER A 262 -27.84 2.02 -6.80
N LYS A 263 -28.76 1.67 -5.87
CA LYS A 263 -28.62 0.58 -4.91
C LYS A 263 -29.12 -0.74 -5.50
N SER A 264 -28.48 -1.86 -5.17
CA SER A 264 -28.92 -3.22 -5.52
C SER A 264 -28.93 -4.10 -4.28
N ALA A 265 -29.91 -5.02 -4.22
CA ALA A 265 -30.15 -5.94 -3.12
C ALA A 265 -29.47 -7.29 -3.41
N ALA A 266 -28.67 -7.78 -2.45
CA ALA A 266 -28.23 -9.17 -2.39
C ALA A 266 -28.68 -9.74 -1.03
N ALA A 267 -29.50 -10.79 -1.07
CA ALA A 267 -29.97 -11.47 0.12
C ALA A 267 -28.85 -12.33 0.73
N ASP A 268 -28.62 -12.19 2.04
CA ASP A 268 -27.89 -13.11 2.92
C ASP A 268 -26.36 -13.06 2.99
N ILE A 269 -25.64 -12.28 2.21
CA ILE A 269 -24.20 -12.05 2.44
C ILE A 269 -24.03 -10.77 3.25
N LYS A 270 -23.67 -10.92 4.53
CA LYS A 270 -23.40 -9.79 5.39
C LYS A 270 -22.11 -9.10 4.95
N THR A 271 -22.17 -7.77 4.75
CA THR A 271 -21.02 -6.95 4.38
C THR A 271 -20.18 -6.60 5.60
N GLY A 272 -18.86 -6.52 5.40
CA GLY A 272 -17.92 -6.01 6.39
C GLY A 272 -17.94 -4.47 6.48
N LYS A 273 -16.97 -3.93 7.18
CA LYS A 273 -16.87 -2.46 7.43
C LYS A 273 -16.52 -1.66 6.17
N GLU A 274 -15.78 -2.27 5.24
CA GLU A 274 -15.32 -1.60 4.02
C GLU A 274 -16.30 -1.87 2.87
N GLU A 275 -16.41 -0.92 1.95
CA GLU A 275 -17.25 -1.08 0.76
C GLU A 275 -16.86 -2.32 -0.04
N GLY A 276 -17.82 -3.21 -0.27
CA GLY A 276 -17.63 -4.45 -0.99
C GLY A 276 -16.89 -5.53 -0.20
N SER A 277 -16.48 -5.28 1.04
CA SER A 277 -15.93 -6.35 1.88
C SER A 277 -17.03 -7.28 2.38
N ILE A 278 -16.71 -8.57 2.51
CA ILE A 278 -17.54 -9.55 3.20
C ILE A 278 -17.21 -9.55 4.69
N ASP A 279 -18.21 -9.71 5.55
CA ASP A 279 -18.03 -9.92 6.99
C ASP A 279 -17.25 -11.22 7.25
N ILE A 280 -16.22 -11.17 8.09
CA ILE A 280 -15.32 -12.30 8.29
C ILE A 280 -16.05 -13.54 8.82
N PRO A 281 -16.88 -13.48 9.89
CA PRO A 281 -17.67 -14.62 10.34
C PRO A 281 -18.59 -15.20 9.25
N THR A 282 -19.18 -14.32 8.43
CA THR A 282 -20.02 -14.75 7.29
C THR A 282 -19.20 -15.51 6.25
N PHE A 283 -18.00 -15.01 5.93
CA PHE A 283 -17.09 -15.69 5.01
C PHE A 283 -16.66 -17.06 5.53
N GLU A 284 -16.20 -17.14 6.79
CA GLU A 284 -15.80 -18.39 7.43
C GLU A 284 -16.91 -19.43 7.43
N LYS A 285 -18.14 -19.02 7.75
CA LYS A 285 -19.32 -19.89 7.70
C LYS A 285 -19.57 -20.43 6.28
N ILE A 286 -19.51 -19.56 5.25
CA ILE A 286 -19.72 -19.98 3.87
C ILE A 286 -18.69 -21.01 3.42
N ILE A 287 -17.40 -20.76 3.64
CA ILE A 287 -16.33 -21.67 3.18
C ILE A 287 -16.33 -23.00 3.93
N THR A 288 -16.88 -23.05 5.14
CA THR A 288 -16.94 -24.27 5.98
C THR A 288 -18.20 -25.09 5.71
N GLU A 289 -19.36 -24.44 5.60
CA GLU A 289 -20.65 -25.14 5.54
C GLU A 289 -21.19 -25.29 4.11
N ASN A 290 -20.93 -24.30 3.22
CA ASN A 290 -21.56 -24.22 1.91
C ASN A 290 -20.66 -23.50 0.87
N PRO A 291 -19.43 -23.98 0.61
CA PRO A 291 -18.46 -23.29 -0.22
C PRO A 291 -18.89 -23.11 -1.67
N GLU A 292 -19.75 -23.98 -2.20
CA GLU A 292 -20.30 -23.89 -3.57
C GLU A 292 -21.32 -22.76 -3.75
N ARG A 293 -21.76 -22.12 -2.66
CA ARG A 293 -22.67 -20.96 -2.71
C ARG A 293 -22.02 -19.74 -3.35
N ILE A 294 -20.68 -19.67 -3.37
CA ILE A 294 -19.92 -18.56 -3.93
C ILE A 294 -18.91 -19.04 -4.96
N VAL A 295 -18.48 -18.13 -5.81
CA VAL A 295 -17.28 -18.29 -6.64
C VAL A 295 -16.11 -17.68 -5.89
N LEU A 296 -15.29 -18.52 -5.25
CA LEU A 296 -14.13 -18.06 -4.50
C LEU A 296 -12.91 -17.94 -5.41
N ILE A 297 -12.34 -16.73 -5.51
CA ILE A 297 -11.20 -16.45 -6.38
C ILE A 297 -10.01 -15.96 -5.55
N ASP A 298 -8.94 -16.74 -5.55
CA ASP A 298 -7.66 -16.35 -4.97
C ASP A 298 -6.85 -15.56 -6.01
N VAL A 299 -6.61 -14.27 -5.72
CA VAL A 299 -5.91 -13.36 -6.62
C VAL A 299 -4.43 -13.19 -6.30
N ARG A 300 -3.86 -14.12 -5.53
CA ARG A 300 -2.42 -14.22 -5.31
C ARG A 300 -1.71 -14.80 -6.53
N ASP A 301 -0.38 -14.65 -6.54
CA ASP A 301 0.44 -15.24 -7.59
C ASP A 301 0.33 -16.78 -7.58
N ALA A 302 0.56 -17.42 -8.71
CA ALA A 302 0.43 -18.87 -8.87
C ALA A 302 1.37 -19.67 -7.95
N ASP A 303 2.54 -19.13 -7.61
CA ASP A 303 3.48 -19.72 -6.65
C ASP A 303 2.96 -19.64 -5.21
N GLU A 304 2.32 -18.52 -4.83
CA GLU A 304 1.67 -18.37 -3.53
C GLU A 304 0.47 -19.31 -3.37
N PHE A 305 -0.33 -19.46 -4.42
CA PHE A 305 -1.46 -20.39 -4.45
C PHE A 305 -1.02 -21.85 -4.31
N LYS A 306 0.03 -22.26 -5.03
CA LYS A 306 0.61 -23.61 -4.93
C LYS A 306 1.20 -23.91 -3.56
N ALA A 307 1.68 -22.90 -2.83
CA ALA A 307 2.25 -23.06 -1.50
C ALA A 307 1.20 -23.33 -0.42
N GLY A 308 -0.06 -22.98 -0.67
CA GLY A 308 -1.22 -23.20 0.18
C GLY A 308 -2.40 -22.36 -0.27
N ALA A 309 -3.61 -22.92 -0.28
CA ALA A 309 -4.82 -22.27 -0.75
C ALA A 309 -6.06 -22.82 -0.06
N ILE A 310 -7.14 -22.07 -0.05
CA ILE A 310 -8.46 -22.58 0.34
C ILE A 310 -8.92 -23.56 -0.74
N LYS A 311 -9.33 -24.77 -0.34
CA LYS A 311 -9.60 -25.93 -1.21
C LYS A 311 -10.52 -25.63 -2.39
N THR A 312 -11.52 -24.79 -2.22
CA THR A 312 -12.53 -24.46 -3.23
C THR A 312 -12.17 -23.22 -4.07
N ALA A 313 -11.04 -22.56 -3.77
CA ALA A 313 -10.65 -21.36 -4.49
C ALA A 313 -10.04 -21.69 -5.85
N MET A 314 -10.47 -20.95 -6.89
CA MET A 314 -9.73 -20.92 -8.17
C MET A 314 -8.68 -19.81 -8.14
N ASN A 315 -7.53 -20.04 -8.77
CA ASN A 315 -6.50 -19.01 -8.84
C ASN A 315 -6.60 -18.21 -10.13
N ILE A 316 -6.80 -16.90 -9.97
CA ILE A 316 -6.68 -15.91 -11.04
C ILE A 316 -5.82 -14.77 -10.49
N PRO A 317 -4.50 -14.77 -10.73
CA PRO A 317 -3.63 -13.69 -10.28
C PRO A 317 -4.18 -12.31 -10.69
N VAL A 318 -4.10 -11.33 -9.78
CA VAL A 318 -4.65 -9.99 -10.04
C VAL A 318 -4.07 -9.35 -11.30
N ASP A 319 -2.82 -9.65 -11.63
CA ASP A 319 -2.14 -9.16 -12.86
C ASP A 319 -2.80 -9.72 -14.15
N ASP A 320 -3.47 -10.88 -14.07
CA ASP A 320 -4.17 -11.53 -15.19
C ASP A 320 -5.68 -11.30 -15.17
N LEU A 321 -6.23 -10.77 -14.08
CA LEU A 321 -7.67 -10.66 -13.88
C LEU A 321 -8.34 -9.79 -14.96
N GLU A 322 -7.70 -8.68 -15.37
CA GLU A 322 -8.26 -7.78 -16.40
C GLU A 322 -8.61 -8.53 -17.69
N LYS A 323 -7.78 -9.50 -18.09
CA LYS A 323 -8.00 -10.32 -19.30
C LYS A 323 -9.16 -11.32 -19.14
N LYS A 324 -9.35 -11.80 -17.89
CA LYS A 324 -10.35 -12.85 -17.57
C LYS A 324 -11.68 -12.31 -17.07
N ILE A 325 -11.76 -11.00 -16.80
CA ILE A 325 -12.92 -10.40 -16.14
C ILE A 325 -14.22 -10.58 -16.93
N LYS A 326 -14.14 -10.60 -18.29
CA LYS A 326 -15.30 -10.82 -19.16
C LYS A 326 -15.89 -12.21 -19.05
N THR A 327 -15.10 -13.20 -18.62
CA THR A 327 -15.49 -14.61 -18.52
C THR A 327 -15.86 -15.03 -17.10
N LEU A 328 -15.82 -14.09 -16.14
CA LEU A 328 -16.24 -14.39 -14.78
C LEU A 328 -17.73 -14.73 -14.74
N PRO A 329 -18.14 -15.77 -13.98
CA PRO A 329 -19.55 -16.12 -13.84
C PRO A 329 -20.33 -14.98 -13.17
N ALA A 330 -21.61 -14.84 -13.51
CA ALA A 330 -22.49 -13.81 -12.95
C ALA A 330 -23.73 -14.40 -12.25
N ASP A 331 -23.79 -15.72 -12.18
CA ASP A 331 -24.90 -16.49 -11.61
C ASP A 331 -24.78 -16.75 -10.11
N LYS A 332 -23.58 -16.55 -9.55
CA LYS A 332 -23.29 -16.69 -8.12
C LYS A 332 -22.48 -15.49 -7.60
N PRO A 333 -22.58 -15.20 -6.30
CA PRO A 333 -21.74 -14.19 -5.68
C PRO A 333 -20.26 -14.52 -5.85
N ILE A 334 -19.45 -13.53 -6.25
CA ILE A 334 -18.00 -13.66 -6.38
C ILE A 334 -17.34 -13.11 -5.12
N VAL A 335 -16.41 -13.86 -4.54
CA VAL A 335 -15.61 -13.41 -3.40
C VAL A 335 -14.12 -13.51 -3.75
N PHE A 336 -13.45 -12.37 -3.76
CA PHE A 336 -11.99 -12.31 -3.96
C PHE A 336 -11.23 -12.42 -2.65
N ILE A 337 -10.15 -13.21 -2.63
CA ILE A 337 -9.25 -13.36 -1.48
C ILE A 337 -7.80 -13.13 -1.86
N CYS A 338 -7.02 -12.65 -0.90
CA CYS A 338 -5.55 -12.62 -0.96
C CYS A 338 -4.97 -12.58 0.46
N SER A 339 -3.66 -12.50 0.61
CA SER A 339 -3.00 -12.54 1.92
C SER A 339 -3.25 -11.34 2.84
N THR A 340 -3.69 -10.17 2.32
CA THR A 340 -3.78 -8.92 3.11
C THR A 340 -4.99 -8.04 2.77
N GLY A 341 -5.96 -8.53 1.99
CA GLY A 341 -7.09 -7.73 1.52
C GLY A 341 -6.76 -6.71 0.40
N ALA A 342 -5.47 -6.50 0.06
CA ALA A 342 -5.09 -5.48 -0.91
C ALA A 342 -5.46 -5.88 -2.34
N ARG A 343 -4.91 -7.00 -2.85
CA ARG A 343 -5.18 -7.49 -4.22
C ARG A 343 -6.65 -7.87 -4.40
N SER A 344 -7.27 -8.48 -3.37
CA SER A 344 -8.70 -8.82 -3.39
C SER A 344 -9.59 -7.57 -3.49
N GLY A 345 -9.29 -6.51 -2.75
CA GLY A 345 -10.01 -5.23 -2.85
C GLY A 345 -9.81 -4.54 -4.20
N GLU A 346 -8.63 -4.63 -4.82
CA GLU A 346 -8.40 -4.16 -6.19
C GLU A 346 -9.27 -4.93 -7.19
N SER A 347 -9.29 -6.26 -7.07
CA SER A 347 -10.10 -7.14 -7.92
C SER A 347 -11.59 -6.82 -7.86
N TYR A 348 -12.11 -6.53 -6.66
CA TYR A 348 -13.48 -6.07 -6.49
C TYR A 348 -13.76 -4.81 -7.32
N TYR A 349 -12.92 -3.78 -7.20
CA TYR A 349 -13.12 -2.54 -7.96
C TYR A 349 -12.93 -2.73 -9.47
N MET A 350 -12.02 -3.61 -9.90
CA MET A 350 -11.88 -3.94 -11.33
C MET A 350 -13.17 -4.53 -11.90
N VAL A 351 -13.82 -5.46 -11.19
CA VAL A 351 -15.11 -6.01 -11.63
C VAL A 351 -16.18 -4.93 -11.63
N LYS A 352 -16.28 -4.12 -10.58
CA LYS A 352 -17.28 -3.03 -10.51
C LYS A 352 -17.13 -1.99 -11.63
N ASP A 353 -15.90 -1.74 -12.09
CA ASP A 353 -15.62 -0.79 -13.17
C ASP A 353 -15.86 -1.41 -14.56
N MET A 354 -15.53 -2.70 -14.76
CA MET A 354 -15.54 -3.36 -16.08
C MET A 354 -16.79 -4.20 -16.34
N ARG A 355 -17.46 -4.69 -15.30
CA ARG A 355 -18.66 -5.52 -15.33
C ARG A 355 -19.69 -5.04 -14.30
N PRO A 356 -20.19 -3.79 -14.41
CA PRO A 356 -21.11 -3.20 -13.43
C PRO A 356 -22.45 -3.95 -13.29
N GLU A 357 -22.78 -4.82 -14.24
CA GLU A 357 -23.93 -5.69 -14.19
C GLU A 357 -23.79 -6.82 -13.16
N ILE A 358 -22.57 -7.27 -12.80
CA ILE A 358 -22.34 -8.23 -11.72
C ILE A 358 -22.50 -7.49 -10.39
N LYS A 359 -23.64 -7.69 -9.74
CA LYS A 359 -23.99 -6.96 -8.51
C LYS A 359 -23.33 -7.59 -7.28
N ASP A 360 -23.32 -8.91 -7.20
CA ASP A 360 -22.90 -9.68 -6.05
C ASP A 360 -21.40 -10.00 -6.12
N VAL A 361 -20.57 -8.97 -5.91
CA VAL A 361 -19.11 -9.06 -5.87
C VAL A 361 -18.64 -8.57 -4.51
N TYR A 362 -17.77 -9.35 -3.89
CA TYR A 362 -17.22 -9.10 -2.56
C TYR A 362 -15.72 -9.36 -2.53
N TYR A 363 -15.06 -8.91 -1.47
CA TYR A 363 -13.67 -9.28 -1.19
C TYR A 363 -13.45 -9.44 0.31
N LEU A 364 -12.49 -10.29 0.69
CA LEU A 364 -12.08 -10.44 2.07
C LEU A 364 -11.04 -9.39 2.45
N GLU A 365 -11.37 -8.53 3.42
CA GLU A 365 -10.47 -7.52 4.00
C GLU A 365 -9.88 -8.07 5.32
N ALA A 366 -8.94 -9.02 5.20
CA ALA A 366 -8.26 -9.64 6.34
C ALA A 366 -6.82 -10.04 5.99
N GLU A 367 -5.98 -10.24 7.02
CA GLU A 367 -4.76 -11.04 6.86
C GLU A 367 -5.16 -12.52 6.88
N VAL A 368 -4.78 -13.24 5.82
CA VAL A 368 -5.06 -14.67 5.69
C VAL A 368 -3.75 -15.44 5.69
N ASP A 369 -3.66 -16.46 6.53
CA ASP A 369 -2.53 -17.38 6.57
C ASP A 369 -2.94 -18.70 5.89
N PHE A 370 -2.46 -18.86 4.65
CA PHE A 370 -2.76 -20.03 3.83
C PHE A 370 -1.85 -21.18 4.22
N LYS A 371 -2.40 -22.20 4.90
CA LYS A 371 -1.67 -23.42 5.24
C LYS A 371 -1.72 -24.41 4.09
N LYS A 372 -0.78 -25.38 4.10
CA LYS A 372 -0.65 -26.39 3.05
C LYS A 372 -1.82 -27.37 2.97
N ASP A 373 -2.58 -27.51 4.05
CA ASP A 373 -3.63 -28.54 4.21
C ASP A 373 -5.06 -27.93 4.27
N GLY A 374 -5.25 -26.74 3.74
CA GLY A 374 -6.55 -26.09 3.47
C GLY A 374 -7.27 -25.61 4.72
#